data_7221233cb5c9774888d035a9f48686cb
#
_entry.id   7221233cb5c9774888d035a9f48686cb
#
_cell.length_a   1.000
_cell.length_b   1.000
_cell.length_c   1.000
_cell.angle_alpha   90.00
_cell.angle_beta   90.00
_cell.angle_gamma   90.00
#
_symmetry.space_group_name_H-M   'P 1'
#
loop_
_entity.id
_entity.type
_entity.pdbx_description
1 polymer ?
#
loop_
_entity_poly.entity_id
_entity_poly.type
_entity_poly.pdbx_seq_one_letter_code
_entity_poly.pdbx_strand_id
1 'polypeptide(L)'
;MSTLKYLLFILLVWTTSAFHTQAQEVSTDSLYAEIDSLSTDTIYVDSIAMRLPWPQSVRECLDELMESPLLETSQVGLMVWDLDADSCIYRHNEKQLLRPASTMKLITAITAIDKLGGSYQFKTQLKYTGTIENGTLTGDVYCVGGMDPLFNSDDLMAFVNSLREMGVDTIKGNVYADKSLKDSDPYGEGWCWDDDNPTLTPLLLSRKDNFMPRFMERLKERGIVCDGNLKEGACPQGAFTACTRSHSINQVLRRMMKESDNLYAECMYYQIAAATGNRPATAKHARNLERQLVRKTGFDPLRYKYADGSGLSLYNYVSVELLTALLRYAHQDENIRTQLYQSLPIAGIDGTLKSRMRGSFTRGNVRAKTGTLTGIISLAGYCTAANGHQLCFAIINQGVMRGSLARKFQDQVCQTLCQPQ
;
A
#
# COMPACT_ATOMS: atom_id res chain seq x y z
N MET A 1 -47.91 -53.90 -11.90
CA MET A 1 -47.78 -52.46 -12.30
C MET A 1 -46.64 -51.73 -11.54
N SER A 2 -45.75 -52.41 -10.84
CA SER A 2 -44.68 -51.73 -10.06
C SER A 2 -43.27 -51.81 -10.67
N THR A 3 -43.05 -52.76 -11.57
CA THR A 3 -41.74 -52.98 -12.22
C THR A 3 -41.46 -52.05 -13.42
N LEU A 4 -42.52 -51.53 -14.06
CA LEU A 4 -42.36 -50.64 -15.23
C LEU A 4 -42.00 -49.19 -14.84
N LYS A 5 -42.37 -48.74 -13.63
CA LYS A 5 -42.01 -47.44 -13.12
C LYS A 5 -40.51 -47.30 -12.70
N TYR A 6 -39.92 -48.44 -12.25
CA TYR A 6 -38.51 -48.43 -11.91
C TYR A 6 -37.59 -48.46 -13.12
N LEU A 7 -37.99 -49.09 -14.22
CA LEU A 7 -37.21 -49.06 -15.47
C LEU A 7 -37.23 -47.68 -16.15
N LEU A 8 -38.35 -46.95 -16.07
CA LEU A 8 -38.39 -45.57 -16.60
C LEU A 8 -37.57 -44.58 -15.75
N PHE A 9 -37.47 -44.79 -14.44
CA PHE A 9 -36.65 -43.94 -13.56
C PHE A 9 -35.14 -44.18 -13.76
N ILE A 10 -34.72 -45.39 -14.01
CA ILE A 10 -33.32 -45.74 -14.32
C ILE A 10 -32.93 -45.23 -15.72
N LEU A 11 -33.80 -45.25 -16.70
CA LEU A 11 -33.53 -44.68 -18.03
C LEU A 11 -33.46 -43.13 -17.98
N LEU A 12 -34.25 -42.45 -17.13
CA LEU A 12 -34.15 -40.98 -16.99
C LEU A 12 -32.87 -40.54 -16.25
N VAL A 13 -32.36 -41.35 -15.29
CA VAL A 13 -31.11 -41.06 -14.58
C VAL A 13 -29.90 -41.30 -15.47
N TRP A 14 -29.96 -42.24 -16.42
CA TRP A 14 -28.88 -42.51 -17.38
C TRP A 14 -28.83 -41.51 -18.54
N THR A 15 -29.92 -40.88 -18.92
CA THR A 15 -29.92 -39.83 -19.94
C THR A 15 -29.51 -38.46 -19.42
N THR A 16 -29.61 -38.20 -18.10
CA THR A 16 -29.11 -36.95 -17.51
C THR A 16 -27.62 -37.03 -17.14
N SER A 17 -27.06 -38.24 -16.99
CA SER A 17 -25.59 -38.37 -16.74
C SER A 17 -24.74 -38.40 -18.02
N ALA A 18 -25.33 -38.53 -19.21
CA ALA A 18 -24.60 -38.51 -20.49
C ALA A 18 -24.43 -37.09 -21.08
N PHE A 19 -25.02 -36.06 -20.50
CA PHE A 19 -24.87 -34.67 -20.92
C PHE A 19 -24.03 -33.82 -19.93
N HIS A 20 -23.33 -34.45 -18.97
CA HIS A 20 -22.41 -33.76 -18.03
C HIS A 20 -20.95 -34.06 -18.34
N THR A 21 -20.60 -34.22 -19.61
CA THR A 21 -19.20 -34.24 -20.02
C THR A 21 -18.95 -33.09 -20.97
N GLN A 22 -18.07 -32.18 -20.51
CA GLN A 22 -17.48 -31.06 -21.25
C GLN A 22 -18.37 -29.81 -21.42
N ALA A 23 -18.82 -29.22 -20.31
CA ALA A 23 -18.64 -27.80 -20.19
C ALA A 23 -17.27 -27.60 -19.53
N GLN A 24 -16.21 -27.57 -20.32
CA GLN A 24 -15.00 -26.88 -19.95
C GLN A 24 -15.45 -25.45 -19.62
N GLU A 25 -15.34 -25.05 -18.34
CA GLU A 25 -15.28 -23.66 -17.99
C GLU A 25 -14.09 -23.07 -18.75
N VAL A 26 -14.35 -22.61 -19.96
CA VAL A 26 -13.49 -21.63 -20.59
C VAL A 26 -13.59 -20.44 -19.68
N SER A 27 -12.58 -20.24 -18.85
CA SER A 27 -12.52 -19.10 -17.96
C SER A 27 -12.75 -17.87 -18.85
N THR A 28 -13.69 -17.04 -18.48
CA THR A 28 -13.97 -15.79 -19.20
C THR A 28 -12.70 -14.97 -19.41
N ASP A 29 -11.70 -15.16 -18.58
CA ASP A 29 -10.36 -14.54 -18.70
C ASP A 29 -9.56 -15.03 -19.94
N SER A 30 -9.75 -16.28 -20.42
CA SER A 30 -9.03 -16.77 -21.61
C SER A 30 -9.64 -16.26 -22.90
N LEU A 31 -10.97 -16.08 -22.95
CA LEU A 31 -11.66 -15.49 -24.12
C LEU A 31 -11.33 -13.99 -24.25
N TYR A 32 -11.15 -13.30 -23.13
CA TYR A 32 -10.75 -11.88 -23.14
C TYR A 32 -9.26 -11.70 -23.45
N ALA A 33 -8.39 -12.66 -23.12
CA ALA A 33 -7.00 -12.64 -23.52
C ALA A 33 -6.82 -12.80 -25.06
N GLU A 34 -7.68 -13.57 -25.71
CA GLU A 34 -7.67 -13.71 -27.17
C GLU A 34 -8.25 -12.47 -27.88
N ILE A 35 -9.24 -11.81 -27.30
CA ILE A 35 -9.77 -10.53 -27.84
C ILE A 35 -8.78 -9.40 -27.62
N ASP A 36 -8.04 -9.39 -26.51
CA ASP A 36 -6.96 -8.41 -26.27
C ASP A 36 -5.75 -8.61 -27.19
N SER A 37 -5.52 -9.86 -27.70
CA SER A 37 -4.42 -10.11 -28.64
C SER A 37 -4.74 -9.70 -30.09
N LEU A 38 -6.04 -9.49 -30.40
CA LEU A 38 -6.49 -9.06 -31.73
C LEU A 38 -6.66 -7.54 -31.86
N SER A 39 -6.51 -6.79 -30.77
CA SER A 39 -6.55 -5.32 -30.80
C SER A 39 -5.17 -4.69 -30.57
N THR A 40 -4.12 -5.31 -31.12
CA THR A 40 -2.93 -4.55 -31.41
C THR A 40 -3.24 -3.72 -32.64
N ASP A 41 -3.24 -2.45 -32.41
CA ASP A 41 -2.84 -1.47 -33.36
C ASP A 41 -3.88 -0.54 -33.91
N THR A 42 -3.38 0.62 -33.91
CA THR A 42 -3.76 1.84 -34.57
C THR A 42 -4.85 2.56 -33.80
N ILE A 43 -4.42 3.18 -32.70
CA ILE A 43 -5.00 4.50 -32.39
C ILE A 43 -4.72 5.32 -33.62
N TYR A 44 -5.74 5.51 -34.47
CA TYR A 44 -5.76 6.63 -35.38
C TYR A 44 -5.74 7.87 -34.48
N VAL A 45 -4.53 8.29 -34.09
CA VAL A 45 -4.33 9.66 -33.62
C VAL A 45 -4.68 10.50 -34.83
N ASP A 46 -5.80 11.19 -34.77
CA ASP A 46 -6.25 12.01 -35.85
C ASP A 46 -5.10 12.90 -36.29
N SER A 47 -4.81 12.91 -37.57
CA SER A 47 -3.72 13.69 -38.15
C SER A 47 -3.79 15.19 -37.84
N ILE A 48 -4.90 15.65 -37.28
CA ILE A 48 -5.12 17.02 -36.79
C ILE A 48 -4.50 17.25 -35.41
N ALA A 49 -4.66 16.34 -34.46
CA ALA A 49 -4.09 16.46 -33.11
C ALA A 49 -2.56 16.49 -33.15
N MET A 50 -1.93 15.75 -34.07
CA MET A 50 -0.49 15.77 -34.29
C MET A 50 0.04 17.09 -34.88
N ARG A 51 -0.83 18.01 -35.34
CA ARG A 51 -0.47 19.32 -35.90
C ARG A 51 -0.52 20.46 -34.90
N LEU A 52 -1.13 20.24 -33.76
CA LEU A 52 -1.22 21.27 -32.74
C LEU A 52 0.07 21.34 -31.92
N PRO A 53 0.49 22.54 -31.52
CA PRO A 53 1.63 22.66 -30.63
C PRO A 53 1.31 22.05 -29.25
N TRP A 54 2.34 21.49 -28.62
CA TRP A 54 2.27 21.08 -27.23
C TRP A 54 2.03 22.30 -26.31
N PRO A 55 1.15 22.28 -25.32
CA PRO A 55 0.37 21.12 -24.81
C PRO A 55 -1.05 20.99 -25.41
N GLN A 56 -1.40 21.78 -26.46
CA GLN A 56 -2.76 21.74 -27.05
C GLN A 56 -3.08 20.36 -27.62
N SER A 57 -2.15 19.73 -28.33
CA SER A 57 -2.33 18.38 -28.87
C SER A 57 -2.62 17.34 -27.79
N VAL A 58 -1.94 17.42 -26.62
CA VAL A 58 -2.24 16.56 -25.47
C VAL A 58 -3.66 16.78 -24.97
N ARG A 59 -4.09 18.05 -24.89
CA ARG A 59 -5.44 18.37 -24.40
C ARG A 59 -6.51 17.76 -25.27
N GLU A 60 -6.39 17.90 -26.61
CA GLU A 60 -7.38 17.33 -27.54
C GLU A 60 -7.42 15.80 -27.47
N CYS A 61 -6.26 15.14 -27.45
CA CYS A 61 -6.23 13.69 -27.27
C CYS A 61 -6.85 13.24 -25.92
N LEU A 62 -6.69 14.02 -24.85
CA LEU A 62 -7.32 13.73 -23.56
C LEU A 62 -8.83 14.01 -23.60
N ASP A 63 -9.29 15.05 -24.31
CA ASP A 63 -10.71 15.33 -24.52
C ASP A 63 -11.40 14.18 -25.28
N GLU A 64 -10.76 13.64 -26.33
CA GLU A 64 -11.24 12.44 -27.01
C GLU A 64 -11.34 11.22 -26.10
N LEU A 65 -10.38 11.02 -25.21
CA LEU A 65 -10.45 9.93 -24.22
C LEU A 65 -11.61 10.10 -23.22
N MET A 66 -12.03 11.36 -22.96
CA MET A 66 -13.20 11.62 -22.11
C MET A 66 -14.54 11.24 -22.78
N GLU A 67 -14.58 11.01 -24.08
CA GLU A 67 -15.74 10.47 -24.79
C GLU A 67 -15.83 8.92 -24.73
N SER A 68 -14.95 8.29 -23.95
CA SER A 68 -14.91 6.82 -23.80
C SER A 68 -16.23 6.27 -23.28
N PRO A 69 -16.78 5.17 -23.85
CA PRO A 69 -17.97 4.49 -23.35
C PRO A 69 -17.86 4.04 -21.89
N LEU A 70 -16.64 3.89 -21.36
CA LEU A 70 -16.42 3.64 -19.94
C LEU A 70 -17.05 4.71 -19.04
N LEU A 71 -17.05 5.97 -19.51
CA LEU A 71 -17.46 7.14 -18.73
C LEU A 71 -18.97 7.39 -18.80
N GLU A 72 -19.71 6.69 -19.65
CA GLU A 72 -21.17 6.71 -19.64
C GLU A 72 -21.76 6.16 -18.33
N THR A 73 -21.06 5.19 -17.70
CA THR A 73 -21.54 4.50 -16.51
C THR A 73 -20.62 4.63 -15.29
N SER A 74 -19.47 5.30 -15.45
CA SER A 74 -18.49 5.50 -14.37
C SER A 74 -18.03 6.96 -14.30
N GLN A 75 -17.50 7.34 -13.14
CA GLN A 75 -16.94 8.66 -12.91
C GLN A 75 -15.42 8.61 -13.09
N VAL A 76 -14.86 9.70 -13.61
CA VAL A 76 -13.41 9.91 -13.63
C VAL A 76 -13.07 11.29 -13.08
N GLY A 77 -12.05 11.34 -12.24
CA GLY A 77 -11.27 12.55 -11.96
C GLY A 77 -9.89 12.41 -12.60
N LEU A 78 -9.45 13.41 -13.33
CA LEU A 78 -8.14 13.47 -13.98
C LEU A 78 -7.54 14.86 -13.81
N MET A 79 -6.27 14.89 -13.40
CA MET A 79 -5.47 16.13 -13.42
C MET A 79 -4.05 15.83 -13.87
N VAL A 80 -3.52 16.68 -14.75
CA VAL A 80 -2.15 16.62 -15.27
C VAL A 80 -1.51 17.98 -15.08
N TRP A 81 -0.30 17.98 -14.53
CA TRP A 81 0.48 19.19 -14.26
C TRP A 81 1.88 19.07 -14.84
N ASP A 82 2.30 20.11 -15.52
CA ASP A 82 3.67 20.30 -15.99
C ASP A 82 4.52 20.87 -14.84
N LEU A 83 5.51 20.10 -14.41
CA LEU A 83 6.37 20.45 -13.28
C LEU A 83 7.47 21.46 -13.67
N ASP A 84 7.87 21.48 -14.95
CA ASP A 84 8.90 22.40 -15.45
C ASP A 84 8.31 23.78 -15.77
N ALA A 85 7.12 23.80 -16.39
CA ALA A 85 6.40 25.05 -16.68
C ALA A 85 5.54 25.55 -15.50
N ASP A 86 5.45 24.78 -14.41
CA ASP A 86 4.56 24.99 -13.26
C ASP A 86 3.13 25.37 -13.66
N SER A 87 2.55 24.61 -14.59
CA SER A 87 1.24 24.90 -15.17
C SER A 87 0.36 23.68 -15.32
N CYS A 88 -0.97 23.89 -15.25
CA CYS A 88 -1.95 22.83 -15.48
C CYS A 88 -2.07 22.54 -16.98
N ILE A 89 -1.79 21.29 -17.37
CA ILE A 89 -2.04 20.81 -18.73
C ILE A 89 -3.50 20.43 -18.92
N TYR A 90 -4.02 19.60 -18.02
CA TYR A 90 -5.39 19.07 -18.13
C TYR A 90 -6.07 18.91 -16.78
N ARG A 91 -7.40 19.10 -16.76
CA ARG A 91 -8.23 18.87 -15.58
C ARG A 91 -9.63 18.46 -16.00
N HIS A 92 -10.14 17.43 -15.35
CA HIS A 92 -11.52 16.95 -15.51
C HIS A 92 -12.01 16.44 -14.16
N ASN A 93 -13.09 17.00 -13.65
CA ASN A 93 -13.63 16.69 -12.31
C ASN A 93 -12.57 16.72 -11.19
N GLU A 94 -11.59 17.60 -11.29
CA GLU A 94 -10.40 17.62 -10.46
C GLU A 94 -10.70 17.84 -8.98
N LYS A 95 -11.82 18.49 -8.66
CA LYS A 95 -12.27 18.80 -7.29
C LYS A 95 -13.22 17.77 -6.71
N GLN A 96 -13.71 16.84 -7.55
CA GLN A 96 -14.65 15.82 -7.10
C GLN A 96 -14.00 14.92 -6.05
N LEU A 97 -14.74 14.68 -4.95
CA LEU A 97 -14.30 13.75 -3.92
C LEU A 97 -14.55 12.33 -4.37
N LEU A 98 -13.49 11.58 -4.55
CA LEU A 98 -13.50 10.19 -4.98
C LEU A 98 -12.72 9.33 -3.98
N ARG A 99 -12.99 8.04 -3.98
CA ARG A 99 -12.24 7.09 -3.16
C ARG A 99 -10.89 6.79 -3.80
N PRO A 100 -9.77 7.06 -3.10
CA PRO A 100 -8.44 6.94 -3.68
C PRO A 100 -7.97 5.49 -3.85
N ALA A 101 -8.56 4.53 -3.15
CA ALA A 101 -7.96 3.21 -2.98
C ALA A 101 -6.49 3.35 -2.55
N SER A 102 -5.58 2.48 -2.99
CA SER A 102 -4.18 2.52 -2.57
C SER A 102 -3.36 3.72 -3.07
N THR A 103 -3.92 4.66 -3.84
CA THR A 103 -3.24 5.95 -4.07
C THR A 103 -3.24 6.83 -2.80
N MET A 104 -4.06 6.49 -1.78
CA MET A 104 -3.95 7.04 -0.42
C MET A 104 -2.54 6.90 0.16
N LYS A 105 -1.83 5.81 -0.18
CA LYS A 105 -0.43 5.57 0.25
C LYS A 105 0.54 6.67 -0.17
N LEU A 106 0.22 7.49 -1.18
CA LEU A 106 1.01 8.68 -1.52
C LEU A 106 0.96 9.71 -0.40
N ILE A 107 -0.21 9.95 0.18
CA ILE A 107 -0.38 10.89 1.30
C ILE A 107 0.42 10.40 2.50
N THR A 108 0.28 9.13 2.85
CA THR A 108 1.01 8.49 3.94
C THR A 108 2.53 8.53 3.72
N ALA A 109 3.00 8.19 2.50
CA ALA A 109 4.42 8.19 2.16
C ALA A 109 5.04 9.59 2.26
N ILE A 110 4.40 10.58 1.64
CA ILE A 110 4.88 11.97 1.65
C ILE A 110 4.88 12.52 3.07
N THR A 111 3.81 12.26 3.86
CA THR A 111 3.75 12.68 5.27
C THR A 111 4.85 12.03 6.09
N ALA A 112 5.12 10.73 5.87
CA ALA A 112 6.16 10.02 6.60
C ALA A 112 7.56 10.60 6.31
N ILE A 113 7.88 10.82 5.04
CA ILE A 113 9.20 11.39 4.67
C ILE A 113 9.33 12.82 5.19
N ASP A 114 8.28 13.64 5.09
CA ASP A 114 8.26 15.03 5.60
C ASP A 114 8.43 15.11 7.12
N LYS A 115 7.88 14.17 7.88
CA LYS A 115 7.88 14.21 9.35
C LYS A 115 8.99 13.41 10.01
N LEU A 116 9.31 12.25 9.45
CA LEU A 116 10.28 11.33 10.03
C LEU A 116 11.68 11.49 9.41
N GLY A 117 11.73 11.98 8.17
CA GLY A 117 12.96 12.07 7.39
C GLY A 117 13.39 10.73 6.80
N GLY A 118 14.28 10.81 5.78
CA GLY A 118 14.73 9.64 5.03
C GLY A 118 15.67 8.69 5.75
N SER A 119 16.24 9.11 6.85
CA SER A 119 17.11 8.27 7.71
C SER A 119 16.36 7.53 8.81
N TYR A 120 15.03 7.71 8.89
CA TYR A 120 14.23 7.11 9.96
C TYR A 120 14.33 5.59 9.97
N GLN A 121 14.36 5.03 11.20
CA GLN A 121 14.43 3.60 11.46
C GLN A 121 13.23 3.13 12.28
N PHE A 122 12.54 2.10 11.81
CA PHE A 122 11.63 1.31 12.60
C PHE A 122 12.45 0.48 13.60
N LYS A 123 12.11 0.52 14.88
CA LYS A 123 12.94 -0.13 15.92
C LYS A 123 12.09 -1.02 16.80
N THR A 124 12.41 -2.31 16.86
CA THR A 124 11.89 -3.26 17.84
C THR A 124 13.04 -3.62 18.77
N GLN A 125 12.80 -3.61 20.10
CA GLN A 125 13.85 -3.72 21.08
C GLN A 125 13.57 -4.84 22.09
N LEU A 126 14.64 -5.51 22.50
CA LEU A 126 14.66 -6.36 23.68
C LEU A 126 15.30 -5.58 24.82
N LYS A 127 14.58 -5.43 25.92
CA LYS A 127 15.04 -4.74 27.11
C LYS A 127 14.87 -5.62 28.34
N TYR A 128 15.60 -5.28 29.42
CA TYR A 128 15.50 -5.98 30.67
C TYR A 128 15.68 -5.04 31.86
N THR A 129 15.22 -5.47 33.03
CA THR A 129 15.46 -4.83 34.33
C THR A 129 16.23 -5.77 35.24
N GLY A 130 16.76 -5.24 36.36
CA GLY A 130 17.48 -6.04 37.36
C GLY A 130 18.92 -6.32 37.02
N THR A 131 19.49 -7.39 37.59
CA THR A 131 20.91 -7.76 37.52
C THR A 131 21.09 -9.16 36.93
N ILE A 132 22.25 -9.37 36.32
CA ILE A 132 22.65 -10.67 35.76
C ILE A 132 23.84 -11.17 36.60
N GLU A 133 23.64 -12.29 37.31
CA GLU A 133 24.66 -12.92 38.15
C GLU A 133 24.62 -14.43 37.99
N ASN A 134 25.76 -15.06 37.78
CA ASN A 134 25.90 -16.52 37.66
C ASN A 134 24.91 -17.17 36.68
N GLY A 135 24.73 -16.59 35.52
CA GLY A 135 23.81 -17.10 34.49
C GLY A 135 22.35 -16.77 34.73
N THR A 136 22.00 -16.07 35.81
CA THR A 136 20.65 -15.73 36.17
C THR A 136 20.39 -14.24 36.05
N LEU A 137 19.37 -13.88 35.24
CA LEU A 137 18.77 -12.55 35.23
C LEU A 137 17.69 -12.49 36.32
N THR A 138 17.97 -11.77 37.42
CA THR A 138 16.98 -11.46 38.46
C THR A 138 16.28 -10.15 38.10
N GLY A 139 15.21 -10.26 37.31
CA GLY A 139 14.48 -9.14 36.75
C GLY A 139 13.61 -9.56 35.56
N ASP A 140 12.91 -8.62 34.98
CA ASP A 140 11.94 -8.83 33.89
C ASP A 140 12.58 -8.56 32.50
N VAL A 141 12.04 -9.22 31.48
CA VAL A 141 12.40 -9.01 30.08
C VAL A 141 11.22 -8.38 29.33
N TYR A 142 11.51 -7.41 28.47
CA TYR A 142 10.50 -6.65 27.71
C TYR A 142 10.79 -6.74 26.21
N CYS A 143 9.85 -7.29 25.44
CA CYS A 143 9.83 -7.15 23.99
C CYS A 143 9.07 -5.88 23.64
N VAL A 144 9.79 -4.81 23.29
CA VAL A 144 9.23 -3.49 23.00
C VAL A 144 8.92 -3.39 21.51
N GLY A 145 7.62 -3.39 21.17
CA GLY A 145 7.16 -3.41 19.80
C GLY A 145 7.36 -2.09 19.08
N GLY A 146 8.00 -2.14 17.93
CA GLY A 146 8.25 -0.99 17.04
C GLY A 146 7.32 -0.91 15.85
N MET A 147 6.32 -1.77 15.75
CA MET A 147 5.43 -1.85 14.58
C MET A 147 6.22 -1.93 13.26
N ASP A 148 7.28 -2.73 13.28
CA ASP A 148 8.19 -2.96 12.16
C ASP A 148 7.69 -4.14 11.31
N PRO A 149 7.17 -3.91 10.08
CA PRO A 149 6.60 -4.98 9.26
C PRO A 149 7.67 -5.88 8.62
N LEU A 150 8.95 -5.50 8.72
CA LEU A 150 10.10 -6.26 8.22
C LEU A 150 10.70 -7.19 9.26
N PHE A 151 10.34 -7.03 10.57
CA PHE A 151 10.88 -7.87 11.63
C PHE A 151 10.61 -9.36 11.36
N ASN A 152 11.65 -10.16 11.32
CA ASN A 152 11.61 -11.54 10.88
C ASN A 152 12.24 -12.53 11.88
N SER A 153 12.36 -13.79 11.50
CA SER A 153 12.89 -14.85 12.37
C SER A 153 14.37 -14.63 12.73
N ASP A 154 15.17 -14.03 11.88
CA ASP A 154 16.59 -13.74 12.16
C ASP A 154 16.70 -12.62 13.19
N ASP A 155 15.83 -11.61 13.11
CA ASP A 155 15.74 -10.55 14.12
C ASP A 155 15.33 -11.11 15.48
N LEU A 156 14.38 -12.04 15.51
CA LEU A 156 13.95 -12.73 16.72
C LEU A 156 15.08 -13.56 17.32
N MET A 157 15.85 -14.27 16.48
CA MET A 157 17.01 -15.02 16.90
C MET A 157 18.12 -14.10 17.48
N ALA A 158 18.30 -12.91 16.90
CA ALA A 158 19.24 -11.93 17.46
C ALA A 158 18.86 -11.50 18.89
N PHE A 159 17.54 -11.39 19.19
CA PHE A 159 17.07 -11.14 20.55
C PHE A 159 17.47 -12.27 21.52
N VAL A 160 17.23 -13.51 21.13
CA VAL A 160 17.57 -14.67 21.97
C VAL A 160 19.08 -14.82 22.14
N ASN A 161 19.83 -14.63 21.05
CA ASN A 161 21.30 -14.70 21.09
C ASN A 161 21.89 -13.61 21.99
N SER A 162 21.34 -12.39 21.99
CA SER A 162 21.85 -11.32 22.88
C SER A 162 21.73 -11.67 24.36
N LEU A 163 20.68 -12.37 24.79
CA LEU A 163 20.56 -12.89 26.16
C LEU A 163 21.62 -13.94 26.44
N ARG A 164 21.88 -14.85 25.50
CA ARG A 164 22.96 -15.87 25.65
C ARG A 164 24.33 -15.22 25.70
N GLU A 165 24.61 -14.22 24.87
CA GLU A 165 25.88 -13.46 24.85
C GLU A 165 26.10 -12.71 26.17
N MET A 166 25.03 -12.24 26.82
CA MET A 166 25.10 -11.67 28.18
C MET A 166 25.25 -12.73 29.26
N GLY A 167 25.32 -14.02 28.91
CA GLY A 167 25.47 -15.12 29.84
C GLY A 167 24.19 -15.54 30.57
N VAL A 168 23.00 -15.19 30.03
CA VAL A 168 21.71 -15.52 30.66
C VAL A 168 21.30 -16.95 30.30
N ASP A 169 21.19 -17.81 31.31
CA ASP A 169 20.64 -19.17 31.22
C ASP A 169 19.24 -19.25 31.86
N THR A 170 18.97 -18.38 32.86
CA THR A 170 17.68 -18.36 33.57
C THR A 170 17.19 -16.93 33.74
N ILE A 171 15.91 -16.72 33.46
CA ILE A 171 15.19 -15.46 33.69
C ILE A 171 14.28 -15.69 34.91
N LYS A 172 14.65 -15.12 36.07
CA LYS A 172 13.84 -15.07 37.30
C LYS A 172 12.99 -13.82 37.33
N GLY A 173 11.95 -13.79 36.51
CA GLY A 173 11.04 -12.67 36.32
C GLY A 173 10.10 -12.93 35.16
N ASN A 174 9.25 -11.97 34.87
CA ASN A 174 8.27 -12.10 33.81
C ASN A 174 8.86 -11.67 32.45
N VAL A 175 8.22 -12.17 31.38
CA VAL A 175 8.45 -11.71 30.01
C VAL A 175 7.25 -10.86 29.56
N TYR A 176 7.51 -9.63 29.19
CA TYR A 176 6.46 -8.69 28.83
C TYR A 176 6.41 -8.42 27.32
N ALA A 177 5.19 -8.42 26.79
CA ALA A 177 4.86 -7.83 25.50
C ALA A 177 4.57 -6.33 25.69
N ASP A 178 5.47 -5.45 25.30
CA ASP A 178 5.19 -4.02 25.28
C ASP A 178 4.61 -3.60 23.93
N LYS A 179 3.30 -3.41 23.91
CA LYS A 179 2.52 -2.94 22.77
C LYS A 179 2.10 -1.48 22.91
N SER A 180 2.68 -0.74 23.84
CA SER A 180 2.29 0.64 24.21
C SER A 180 2.49 1.68 23.10
N LEU A 181 3.20 1.34 22.03
CA LEU A 181 3.39 2.24 20.89
C LEU A 181 2.06 2.67 20.27
N LYS A 182 1.11 1.77 20.12
CA LYS A 182 -0.17 1.95 19.44
C LYS A 182 -1.34 1.60 20.36
N ASP A 183 -2.51 2.22 20.12
CA ASP A 183 -3.77 1.79 20.74
C ASP A 183 -4.09 0.31 20.45
N SER A 184 -5.07 -0.23 21.15
CA SER A 184 -5.47 -1.64 21.05
C SER A 184 -6.36 -1.96 19.84
N ASP A 185 -6.76 -0.97 19.03
CA ASP A 185 -7.62 -1.21 17.88
C ASP A 185 -6.91 -2.08 16.83
N PRO A 186 -7.39 -3.30 16.54
CA PRO A 186 -6.72 -4.22 15.63
C PRO A 186 -6.93 -3.87 14.15
N TYR A 187 -7.88 -2.98 13.83
CA TYR A 187 -8.29 -2.62 12.47
C TYR A 187 -8.25 -1.12 12.22
N GLY A 188 -8.18 -0.74 10.95
CA GLY A 188 -8.39 0.64 10.50
C GLY A 188 -9.87 1.04 10.51
N GLU A 189 -10.14 2.34 10.57
CA GLU A 189 -11.50 2.88 10.52
C GLU A 189 -12.20 2.48 9.21
N GLY A 190 -13.36 1.82 9.32
CA GLY A 190 -14.17 1.41 8.16
C GLY A 190 -13.69 0.15 7.45
N TRP A 191 -12.81 -0.64 8.06
CA TRP A 191 -12.47 -1.98 7.60
C TRP A 191 -13.56 -2.98 7.99
N CYS A 192 -13.92 -3.88 7.08
CA CYS A 192 -14.84 -4.95 7.36
C CYS A 192 -14.11 -6.13 7.99
N TRP A 193 -14.75 -6.82 8.91
CA TRP A 193 -14.16 -7.94 9.67
C TRP A 193 -13.89 -9.17 8.79
N ASP A 194 -14.58 -9.28 7.65
CA ASP A 194 -14.50 -10.36 6.66
C ASP A 194 -13.55 -10.04 5.49
N ASP A 195 -12.94 -8.87 5.47
CA ASP A 195 -11.88 -8.54 4.53
C ASP A 195 -10.55 -9.23 4.92
N ASP A 196 -9.63 -9.40 3.96
CA ASP A 196 -8.25 -9.84 4.21
C ASP A 196 -7.43 -8.70 4.85
N ASN A 197 -7.78 -8.39 6.09
CA ASN A 197 -7.19 -7.29 6.84
C ASN A 197 -5.85 -7.69 7.48
N PRO A 198 -4.83 -6.83 7.42
CA PRO A 198 -3.65 -7.02 8.24
C PRO A 198 -3.97 -6.77 9.72
N THR A 199 -3.39 -7.56 10.61
CA THR A 199 -3.48 -7.30 12.05
C THR A 199 -2.54 -6.16 12.46
N LEU A 200 -3.09 -5.11 13.07
CA LEU A 200 -2.34 -3.93 13.48
C LEU A 200 -1.84 -4.08 14.93
N THR A 201 -0.64 -4.61 15.08
CA THR A 201 0.03 -4.79 16.38
C THR A 201 1.46 -4.26 16.36
N PRO A 202 1.96 -3.66 17.45
CA PRO A 202 3.36 -3.22 17.55
C PRO A 202 4.39 -4.36 17.49
N LEU A 203 4.03 -5.58 17.91
CA LEU A 203 4.89 -6.76 17.91
C LEU A 203 4.54 -7.69 16.75
N LEU A 204 5.10 -7.41 15.59
CA LEU A 204 4.99 -8.23 14.39
C LEU A 204 6.18 -9.19 14.27
N LEU A 205 5.93 -10.43 13.85
CA LEU A 205 6.94 -11.37 13.39
C LEU A 205 6.52 -11.93 12.02
N SER A 206 7.33 -11.65 11.00
CA SER A 206 7.03 -12.05 9.62
C SER A 206 5.59 -11.69 9.21
N ARG A 207 5.18 -10.47 9.55
CA ARG A 207 3.85 -9.87 9.23
C ARG A 207 2.67 -10.43 10.05
N LYS A 208 2.90 -11.23 11.10
CA LYS A 208 1.86 -11.89 11.89
C LYS A 208 1.95 -11.49 13.36
N ASP A 209 0.81 -11.54 14.06
CA ASP A 209 0.73 -11.38 15.53
C ASP A 209 1.01 -12.72 16.23
N ASN A 210 2.25 -13.19 16.10
CA ASN A 210 2.72 -14.42 16.74
C ASN A 210 4.10 -14.25 17.39
N PHE A 211 4.51 -13.01 17.64
CA PHE A 211 5.82 -12.67 18.16
C PHE A 211 6.11 -13.37 19.50
N MET A 212 5.25 -13.17 20.49
CA MET A 212 5.53 -13.65 21.86
C MET A 212 5.54 -15.17 21.97
N PRO A 213 4.59 -15.93 21.39
CA PRO A 213 4.68 -17.38 21.38
C PRO A 213 5.98 -17.89 20.76
N ARG A 214 6.41 -17.28 19.65
CA ARG A 214 7.66 -17.66 18.98
C ARG A 214 8.91 -17.24 19.77
N PHE A 215 8.88 -16.11 20.44
CA PHE A 215 9.99 -15.69 21.32
C PHE A 215 10.19 -16.68 22.46
N MET A 216 9.11 -17.05 23.16
CA MET A 216 9.18 -18.04 24.25
C MET A 216 9.65 -19.43 23.76
N GLU A 217 9.20 -19.87 22.60
CA GLU A 217 9.68 -21.10 21.95
C GLU A 217 11.20 -21.03 21.69
N ARG A 218 11.70 -19.94 21.11
CA ARG A 218 13.11 -19.75 20.81
C ARG A 218 14.00 -19.65 22.04
N LEU A 219 13.51 -19.03 23.14
CA LEU A 219 14.20 -19.05 24.43
C LEU A 219 14.43 -20.48 24.91
N LYS A 220 13.35 -21.31 24.89
CA LYS A 220 13.41 -22.71 25.30
C LYS A 220 14.35 -23.54 24.42
N GLU A 221 14.29 -23.38 23.09
CA GLU A 221 15.18 -24.06 22.14
C GLU A 221 16.65 -23.73 22.37
N ARG A 222 16.94 -22.53 22.88
CA ARG A 222 18.30 -22.08 23.20
C ARG A 222 18.71 -22.37 24.64
N GLY A 223 17.90 -23.12 25.40
CA GLY A 223 18.19 -23.51 26.75
C GLY A 223 18.08 -22.37 27.77
N ILE A 224 17.32 -21.32 27.48
CA ILE A 224 17.02 -20.26 28.44
C ILE A 224 15.70 -20.63 29.16
N VAL A 225 15.78 -20.81 30.48
CA VAL A 225 14.62 -21.11 31.33
C VAL A 225 13.98 -19.80 31.76
N CYS A 226 12.64 -19.74 31.69
CA CYS A 226 11.84 -18.63 32.22
C CYS A 226 11.01 -19.13 33.39
N ASP A 227 11.29 -18.66 34.60
CA ASP A 227 10.56 -19.03 35.81
C ASP A 227 9.27 -18.22 35.99
N GLY A 228 9.14 -17.09 35.33
CA GLY A 228 7.97 -16.20 35.36
C GLY A 228 6.96 -16.44 34.26
N ASN A 229 5.99 -15.53 34.20
CA ASN A 229 4.88 -15.62 33.28
C ASN A 229 5.04 -14.64 32.09
N LEU A 230 4.42 -15.00 30.96
CA LEU A 230 4.19 -14.07 29.87
C LEU A 230 3.07 -13.09 30.26
N LYS A 231 3.34 -11.80 30.15
CA LYS A 231 2.41 -10.70 30.47
C LYS A 231 2.40 -9.66 29.37
N GLU A 232 1.43 -8.77 29.40
CA GLU A 232 1.40 -7.56 28.59
C GLU A 232 1.59 -6.35 29.50
N GLY A 233 2.46 -5.40 29.09
CA GLY A 233 2.74 -4.21 29.88
C GLY A 233 3.87 -3.38 29.28
N ALA A 234 3.82 -2.07 29.54
CA ALA A 234 4.82 -1.13 29.08
C ALA A 234 6.17 -1.33 29.76
N CYS A 235 7.24 -1.25 29.00
CA CYS A 235 8.61 -1.27 29.50
C CYS A 235 8.87 -0.03 30.36
N PRO A 236 9.38 -0.20 31.61
CA PRO A 236 9.68 0.94 32.49
C PRO A 236 10.84 1.79 31.94
N GLN A 237 10.81 3.06 32.32
CA GLN A 237 11.95 3.95 32.06
C GLN A 237 13.18 3.42 32.82
N GLY A 238 14.36 3.51 32.19
CA GLY A 238 15.60 3.03 32.79
C GLY A 238 15.89 1.54 32.60
N ALA A 239 15.01 0.76 31.95
CA ALA A 239 15.33 -0.59 31.53
C ALA A 239 16.52 -0.63 30.57
N PHE A 240 17.42 -1.59 30.76
CA PHE A 240 18.61 -1.77 29.92
C PHE A 240 18.22 -2.35 28.56
N THR A 241 18.91 -1.94 27.51
CA THR A 241 18.70 -2.49 26.17
C THR A 241 19.64 -3.66 25.93
N ALA A 242 19.11 -4.86 25.75
CA ALA A 242 19.86 -6.05 25.37
C ALA A 242 20.12 -6.10 23.86
N CYS A 243 19.09 -5.81 23.06
CA CYS A 243 19.18 -5.84 21.60
C CYS A 243 18.25 -4.82 20.96
N THR A 244 18.66 -4.22 19.86
CA THR A 244 17.81 -3.41 18.98
C THR A 244 17.91 -3.95 17.57
N ARG A 245 16.75 -4.24 16.96
CA ARG A 245 16.66 -4.53 15.54
C ARG A 245 15.96 -3.38 14.85
N SER A 246 16.46 -3.01 13.68
CA SER A 246 15.92 -1.84 12.98
C SER A 246 15.93 -2.03 11.47
N HIS A 247 14.88 -1.49 10.82
CA HIS A 247 14.75 -1.44 9.37
C HIS A 247 14.48 -0.01 8.92
N SER A 248 15.06 0.38 7.79
CA SER A 248 14.96 1.75 7.30
C SER A 248 13.58 2.05 6.72
N ILE A 249 13.17 3.31 6.81
CA ILE A 249 11.97 3.84 6.17
C ILE A 249 11.93 3.49 4.67
N ASN A 250 13.08 3.49 3.99
CA ASN A 250 13.16 3.19 2.55
C ASN A 250 12.86 1.72 2.23
N GLN A 251 13.24 0.78 3.09
CA GLN A 251 12.86 -0.62 2.93
C GLN A 251 11.35 -0.80 3.07
N VAL A 252 10.74 -0.11 4.04
CA VAL A 252 9.27 -0.14 4.24
C VAL A 252 8.55 0.55 3.08
N LEU A 253 8.99 1.75 2.66
CA LEU A 253 8.43 2.49 1.53
C LEU A 253 8.45 1.67 0.24
N ARG A 254 9.57 1.01 -0.04
CA ARG A 254 9.72 0.22 -1.27
C ARG A 254 8.63 -0.84 -1.38
N ARG A 255 8.41 -1.64 -0.37
CA ARG A 255 7.36 -2.68 -0.39
C ARG A 255 5.96 -2.08 -0.36
N MET A 256 5.73 -1.08 0.49
CA MET A 256 4.48 -0.34 0.58
C MET A 256 4.01 0.18 -0.79
N MET A 257 4.92 0.73 -1.57
CA MET A 257 4.60 1.37 -2.86
C MET A 257 4.63 0.38 -4.02
N LYS A 258 5.70 -0.44 -4.15
CA LYS A 258 5.89 -1.40 -5.25
C LYS A 258 4.83 -2.50 -5.24
N GLU A 259 4.58 -3.11 -4.08
CA GLU A 259 3.64 -4.22 -3.91
C GLU A 259 2.26 -3.77 -3.43
N SER A 260 2.10 -2.47 -3.15
CA SER A 260 0.87 -1.91 -2.60
C SER A 260 0.45 -2.53 -1.25
N ASP A 261 1.43 -2.91 -0.42
CA ASP A 261 1.22 -3.65 0.82
C ASP A 261 0.52 -2.79 1.88
N ASN A 262 -0.67 -3.23 2.33
CA ASN A 262 -1.50 -2.50 3.29
C ASN A 262 -0.88 -2.49 4.68
N LEU A 263 -0.33 -3.61 5.17
CA LEU A 263 0.32 -3.67 6.48
C LEU A 263 1.47 -2.66 6.58
N TYR A 264 2.29 -2.57 5.52
CA TYR A 264 3.42 -1.64 5.49
C TYR A 264 2.96 -0.18 5.51
N ALA A 265 1.84 0.12 4.86
CA ALA A 265 1.24 1.45 4.90
C ALA A 265 0.70 1.80 6.30
N GLU A 266 0.02 0.87 6.95
CA GLU A 266 -0.49 1.11 8.30
C GLU A 266 0.64 1.19 9.34
N CYS A 267 1.68 0.36 9.22
CA CYS A 267 2.87 0.51 10.06
C CYS A 267 3.50 1.89 9.90
N MET A 268 3.64 2.38 8.66
CA MET A 268 4.11 3.74 8.38
C MET A 268 3.20 4.81 8.99
N TYR A 269 1.89 4.64 8.86
CA TYR A 269 0.87 5.54 9.39
C TYR A 269 0.95 5.68 10.92
N TYR A 270 1.13 4.56 11.64
CA TYR A 270 1.30 4.60 13.08
C TYR A 270 2.69 5.10 13.53
N GLN A 271 3.73 4.99 12.70
CA GLN A 271 5.00 5.69 12.96
C GLN A 271 4.84 7.20 12.85
N ILE A 272 4.11 7.68 11.85
CA ILE A 272 3.74 9.10 11.75
C ILE A 272 2.99 9.53 13.03
N ALA A 273 1.99 8.76 13.46
CA ALA A 273 1.26 9.03 14.69
C ALA A 273 2.17 9.08 15.92
N ALA A 274 3.11 8.15 16.03
CA ALA A 274 4.05 8.04 17.14
C ALA A 274 5.04 9.21 17.20
N ALA A 275 5.33 9.85 16.05
CA ALA A 275 6.18 11.05 15.98
C ALA A 275 5.60 12.27 16.72
N THR A 276 4.31 12.26 17.05
CA THR A 276 3.69 13.29 17.89
C THR A 276 4.13 13.23 19.36
N GLY A 277 4.82 12.16 19.76
CA GLY A 277 5.19 11.91 21.16
C GLY A 277 4.07 11.28 22.00
N ASN A 278 2.84 11.21 21.49
CA ASN A 278 1.73 10.60 22.21
C ASN A 278 1.87 9.07 22.29
N ARG A 279 1.54 8.53 23.45
CA ARG A 279 1.46 7.08 23.71
C ARG A 279 0.14 6.78 24.43
N PRO A 280 -0.65 5.82 23.93
CA PRO A 280 -0.49 5.14 22.63
C PRO A 280 -0.72 6.08 21.44
N ALA A 281 0.00 5.83 20.35
CA ALA A 281 -0.28 6.46 19.07
C ALA A 281 -1.62 5.97 18.51
N THR A 282 -2.40 6.89 17.93
CA THR A 282 -3.73 6.59 17.38
C THR A 282 -3.84 7.09 15.94
N ALA A 283 -4.77 6.54 15.17
CA ALA A 283 -5.09 7.00 13.83
C ALA A 283 -5.40 8.51 13.77
N LYS A 284 -6.00 9.07 14.84
CA LYS A 284 -6.27 10.52 14.96
C LYS A 284 -4.97 11.34 14.92
N HIS A 285 -3.90 10.87 15.55
CA HIS A 285 -2.61 11.56 15.56
C HIS A 285 -1.98 11.59 14.16
N ALA A 286 -2.02 10.47 13.43
CA ALA A 286 -1.55 10.41 12.05
C ALA A 286 -2.35 11.34 11.14
N ARG A 287 -3.68 11.27 11.20
CA ARG A 287 -4.57 12.17 10.43
C ARG A 287 -4.29 13.65 10.65
N ASN A 288 -3.94 14.03 11.87
CA ASN A 288 -3.60 15.42 12.15
C ASN A 288 -2.31 15.85 11.44
N LEU A 289 -1.33 14.97 11.31
CA LEU A 289 -0.09 15.26 10.57
C LEU A 289 -0.32 15.26 9.06
N GLU A 290 -1.15 14.35 8.52
CA GLU A 290 -1.58 14.40 7.12
C GLU A 290 -2.32 15.71 6.80
N ARG A 291 -3.21 16.18 7.69
CA ARG A 291 -3.88 17.48 7.56
C ARG A 291 -2.89 18.65 7.56
N GLN A 292 -1.82 18.57 8.36
CA GLN A 292 -0.77 19.59 8.34
C GLN A 292 -0.03 19.60 7.00
N LEU A 293 0.29 18.41 6.42
CA LEU A 293 0.88 18.31 5.10
C LEU A 293 -0.03 18.92 4.03
N VAL A 294 -1.32 18.61 4.06
CA VAL A 294 -2.30 19.16 3.10
C VAL A 294 -2.35 20.68 3.17
N ARG A 295 -2.29 21.28 4.38
CA ARG A 295 -2.21 22.76 4.53
C ARG A 295 -0.95 23.35 3.87
N LYS A 296 0.19 22.64 3.92
CA LYS A 296 1.42 23.10 3.25
C LYS A 296 1.26 23.21 1.74
N THR A 297 0.36 22.43 1.13
CA THR A 297 0.06 22.49 -0.30
C THR A 297 -0.98 23.57 -0.66
N GLY A 298 -1.44 24.34 0.33
CA GLY A 298 -2.42 25.43 0.11
C GLY A 298 -3.89 24.99 0.17
N PHE A 299 -4.17 23.72 0.48
CA PHE A 299 -5.53 23.18 0.53
C PHE A 299 -6.10 23.14 1.95
N ASP A 300 -7.43 23.32 2.05
CA ASP A 300 -8.14 23.08 3.30
C ASP A 300 -8.29 21.57 3.55
N PRO A 301 -7.61 21.01 4.58
CA PRO A 301 -7.66 19.58 4.86
C PRO A 301 -9.03 19.07 5.32
N LEU A 302 -9.94 19.96 5.75
CA LEU A 302 -11.29 19.58 6.20
C LEU A 302 -12.22 19.22 5.04
N ARG A 303 -11.83 19.55 3.82
CA ARG A 303 -12.55 19.13 2.61
C ARG A 303 -12.40 17.64 2.29
N TYR A 304 -11.46 16.94 2.91
CA TYR A 304 -11.10 15.56 2.62
C TYR A 304 -11.30 14.66 3.83
N LYS A 305 -11.48 13.37 3.59
CA LYS A 305 -11.58 12.38 4.65
C LYS A 305 -10.44 11.37 4.53
N TYR A 306 -9.70 11.21 5.62
CA TYR A 306 -8.58 10.28 5.78
C TYR A 306 -8.99 9.27 6.86
N ALA A 307 -9.27 8.03 6.49
CA ALA A 307 -9.71 7.01 7.43
C ALA A 307 -8.56 6.12 7.89
N ASP A 308 -7.68 5.73 6.94
CA ASP A 308 -6.53 4.86 7.17
C ASP A 308 -5.32 5.32 6.35
N GLY A 309 -4.17 4.67 6.56
CA GLY A 309 -2.93 4.97 5.83
C GLY A 309 -2.79 4.22 4.51
N SER A 310 -3.53 3.14 4.30
CA SER A 310 -3.40 2.24 3.16
C SER A 310 -4.35 2.55 2.00
N GLY A 311 -5.49 3.19 2.28
CA GLY A 311 -6.57 3.36 1.33
C GLY A 311 -7.47 2.14 1.18
N LEU A 312 -7.41 1.18 2.11
CA LEU A 312 -8.30 0.02 2.15
C LEU A 312 -9.73 0.45 2.51
N SER A 313 -9.85 1.41 3.43
CA SER A 313 -11.14 1.94 3.88
C SER A 313 -11.89 2.64 2.74
N LEU A 314 -13.16 2.29 2.58
CA LEU A 314 -14.09 2.99 1.68
C LEU A 314 -14.48 4.39 2.21
N TYR A 315 -14.07 4.74 3.43
CA TYR A 315 -14.34 6.05 4.03
C TYR A 315 -13.31 7.12 3.65
N ASN A 316 -12.24 6.76 2.94
CA ASN A 316 -11.31 7.74 2.38
C ASN A 316 -11.95 8.50 1.22
N TYR A 317 -11.87 9.83 1.25
CA TYR A 317 -12.30 10.70 0.16
C TYR A 317 -11.28 11.80 -0.09
N VAL A 318 -10.73 11.82 -1.30
CA VAL A 318 -9.78 12.85 -1.79
C VAL A 318 -10.12 13.26 -3.21
N SER A 319 -9.56 14.36 -3.69
CA SER A 319 -9.65 14.77 -5.08
C SER A 319 -8.34 14.47 -5.83
N VAL A 320 -8.40 14.35 -7.15
CA VAL A 320 -7.17 14.25 -7.97
C VAL A 320 -6.37 15.55 -7.93
N GLU A 321 -7.02 16.69 -7.72
CA GLU A 321 -6.38 17.97 -7.49
C GLU A 321 -5.45 17.92 -6.26
N LEU A 322 -5.92 17.35 -5.14
CA LEU A 322 -5.11 17.16 -3.95
C LEU A 322 -3.92 16.23 -4.19
N LEU A 323 -4.16 15.08 -4.84
CA LEU A 323 -3.08 14.12 -5.13
C LEU A 323 -2.01 14.75 -6.03
N THR A 324 -2.42 15.51 -7.05
CA THR A 324 -1.50 16.24 -7.93
C THR A 324 -0.73 17.32 -7.17
N ALA A 325 -1.38 18.07 -6.27
CA ALA A 325 -0.71 19.06 -5.44
C ALA A 325 0.33 18.44 -4.50
N LEU A 326 0.04 17.28 -3.92
CA LEU A 326 0.99 16.54 -3.08
C LEU A 326 2.18 15.97 -3.89
N LEU A 327 1.94 15.51 -5.11
CA LEU A 327 3.03 15.10 -6.02
C LEU A 327 3.91 16.27 -6.41
N ARG A 328 3.35 17.46 -6.67
CA ARG A 328 4.10 18.70 -6.91
C ARG A 328 4.94 19.06 -5.68
N TYR A 329 4.35 19.07 -4.50
CA TYR A 329 5.05 19.33 -3.23
C TYR A 329 6.24 18.36 -3.05
N ALA A 330 6.00 17.06 -3.26
CA ALA A 330 7.04 16.06 -3.17
C ALA A 330 8.16 16.23 -4.22
N HIS A 331 7.82 16.73 -5.41
CA HIS A 331 8.80 17.00 -6.46
C HIS A 331 9.71 18.20 -6.11
N GLN A 332 9.18 19.22 -5.45
CA GLN A 332 9.91 20.43 -5.04
C GLN A 332 10.88 20.20 -3.88
N ASP A 333 10.62 19.19 -3.03
CA ASP A 333 11.51 18.80 -1.93
C ASP A 333 12.41 17.63 -2.36
N GLU A 334 13.72 17.85 -2.47
CA GLU A 334 14.66 16.87 -3.00
C GLU A 334 14.72 15.59 -2.15
N ASN A 335 14.61 15.70 -0.83
CA ASN A 335 14.62 14.55 0.07
C ASN A 335 13.35 13.70 -0.14
N ILE A 336 12.17 14.33 -0.23
CA ILE A 336 10.91 13.62 -0.48
C ILE A 336 10.92 13.03 -1.90
N ARG A 337 11.31 13.83 -2.89
CA ARG A 337 11.37 13.42 -4.30
C ARG A 337 12.20 12.16 -4.49
N THR A 338 13.43 12.15 -4.00
CA THR A 338 14.36 11.04 -4.18
C THR A 338 13.79 9.74 -3.64
N GLN A 339 13.27 9.73 -2.42
CA GLN A 339 12.77 8.53 -1.78
C GLN A 339 11.43 8.07 -2.36
N LEU A 340 10.50 9.00 -2.58
CA LEU A 340 9.21 8.69 -3.18
C LEU A 340 9.38 8.12 -4.59
N TYR A 341 10.15 8.80 -5.44
CA TYR A 341 10.34 8.43 -6.84
C TYR A 341 10.96 7.03 -7.00
N GLN A 342 11.94 6.68 -6.15
CA GLN A 342 12.55 5.34 -6.15
C GLN A 342 11.59 4.25 -5.67
N SER A 343 10.64 4.60 -4.79
CA SER A 343 9.68 3.65 -4.23
C SER A 343 8.50 3.33 -5.16
N LEU A 344 8.19 4.20 -6.14
CA LEU A 344 7.05 4.02 -7.04
C LEU A 344 7.25 2.83 -8.00
N PRO A 345 6.18 2.06 -8.31
CA PRO A 345 6.17 1.10 -9.42
C PRO A 345 6.56 1.74 -10.74
N ILE A 346 7.28 0.99 -11.58
CA ILE A 346 7.77 1.43 -12.88
C ILE A 346 7.03 0.68 -13.99
N ALA A 347 6.43 1.39 -14.90
CA ALA A 347 5.70 0.86 -16.05
C ALA A 347 6.53 -0.15 -16.84
N GLY A 348 5.97 -1.36 -17.07
CA GLY A 348 6.59 -2.43 -17.82
C GLY A 348 7.85 -3.06 -17.18
N ILE A 349 8.19 -2.71 -15.92
CA ILE A 349 9.43 -3.15 -15.25
C ILE A 349 9.16 -3.84 -13.93
N ASP A 350 8.51 -3.17 -12.96
CA ASP A 350 8.38 -3.70 -11.61
C ASP A 350 7.06 -3.34 -10.91
N GLY A 351 6.87 -3.94 -9.74
CA GLY A 351 5.74 -3.72 -8.86
C GLY A 351 4.39 -3.95 -9.56
N THR A 352 3.38 -3.21 -9.15
CA THR A 352 2.01 -3.31 -9.70
C THR A 352 1.88 -2.82 -11.15
N LEU A 353 2.92 -2.23 -11.73
CA LEU A 353 2.96 -1.80 -13.14
C LEU A 353 3.80 -2.72 -14.03
N LYS A 354 4.33 -3.84 -13.51
CA LYS A 354 5.21 -4.75 -14.26
C LYS A 354 4.61 -5.23 -15.59
N SER A 355 3.31 -5.48 -15.61
CA SER A 355 2.59 -5.96 -16.80
C SER A 355 1.82 -4.87 -17.56
N ARG A 356 1.83 -3.62 -17.07
CA ARG A 356 1.11 -2.48 -17.67
C ARG A 356 2.08 -1.55 -18.41
N MET A 357 1.56 -0.83 -19.43
CA MET A 357 2.29 0.24 -20.13
C MET A 357 3.68 -0.21 -20.63
N ARG A 358 3.69 -1.30 -21.41
CA ARG A 358 4.91 -1.91 -21.97
C ARG A 358 5.40 -1.25 -23.27
N GLY A 359 4.63 -0.29 -23.80
CA GLY A 359 4.94 0.43 -25.04
C GLY A 359 6.19 1.27 -24.93
N SER A 360 6.77 1.63 -26.08
CA SER A 360 8.07 2.30 -26.20
C SER A 360 8.15 3.64 -25.46
N PHE A 361 7.04 4.38 -25.34
CA PHE A 361 7.02 5.69 -24.70
C PHE A 361 6.77 5.63 -23.19
N THR A 362 6.07 4.59 -22.72
CA THR A 362 5.63 4.47 -21.32
C THR A 362 6.52 3.57 -20.50
N ARG A 363 7.09 2.52 -21.10
CA ARG A 363 7.94 1.54 -20.39
C ARG A 363 9.19 2.22 -19.82
N GLY A 364 9.39 2.07 -18.51
CA GLY A 364 10.52 2.69 -17.79
C GLY A 364 10.32 4.18 -17.50
N ASN A 365 9.42 4.84 -18.21
CA ASN A 365 9.12 6.26 -18.07
C ASN A 365 8.08 6.53 -16.97
N VAL A 366 6.90 5.93 -17.06
CA VAL A 366 5.84 6.16 -16.07
C VAL A 366 6.21 5.51 -14.73
N ARG A 367 6.17 6.30 -13.66
CA ARG A 367 6.36 5.85 -12.27
C ARG A 367 5.16 6.28 -11.45
N ALA A 368 4.31 5.33 -11.08
CA ALA A 368 3.04 5.67 -10.47
C ALA A 368 2.57 4.63 -9.46
N LYS A 369 1.85 5.12 -8.44
CA LYS A 369 1.12 4.28 -7.49
C LYS A 369 -0.22 3.91 -8.07
N THR A 370 -0.53 2.62 -8.07
CA THR A 370 -1.84 2.08 -8.44
C THR A 370 -2.76 1.98 -7.23
N GLY A 371 -4.07 2.04 -7.46
CA GLY A 371 -5.07 1.71 -6.45
C GLY A 371 -6.17 0.85 -7.06
N THR A 372 -6.66 -0.13 -6.29
CA THR A 372 -7.75 -1.01 -6.68
C THR A 372 -8.59 -1.36 -5.47
N LEU A 373 -9.88 -1.10 -5.56
CA LEU A 373 -10.94 -1.65 -4.72
C LEU A 373 -12.10 -2.04 -5.63
N THR A 374 -13.07 -2.76 -5.11
CA THR A 374 -14.28 -3.09 -5.89
C THR A 374 -14.92 -1.80 -6.43
N GLY A 375 -15.04 -1.71 -7.75
CA GLY A 375 -15.58 -0.54 -8.43
C GLY A 375 -14.70 0.70 -8.48
N ILE A 376 -13.43 0.63 -8.04
CA ILE A 376 -12.52 1.77 -7.96
C ILE A 376 -11.15 1.39 -8.50
N ILE A 377 -10.68 2.15 -9.49
CA ILE A 377 -9.32 2.01 -10.05
C ILE A 377 -8.66 3.39 -10.05
N SER A 378 -7.47 3.50 -9.49
CA SER A 378 -6.72 4.76 -9.44
C SER A 378 -5.27 4.61 -9.85
N LEU A 379 -4.67 5.70 -10.33
CA LEU A 379 -3.26 5.78 -10.72
C LEU A 379 -2.78 7.21 -10.51
N ALA A 380 -1.66 7.40 -9.81
CA ALA A 380 -1.09 8.73 -9.62
C ALA A 380 0.44 8.68 -9.52
N GLY A 381 1.13 9.60 -10.15
CA GLY A 381 2.59 9.61 -10.18
C GLY A 381 3.17 10.57 -11.20
N TYR A 382 4.26 10.17 -11.82
CA TYR A 382 5.10 10.99 -12.68
C TYR A 382 5.37 10.31 -14.04
N CYS A 383 5.59 11.12 -15.05
CA CYS A 383 6.15 10.70 -16.34
C CYS A 383 6.91 11.85 -16.99
N THR A 384 7.71 11.53 -17.99
CA THR A 384 8.38 12.51 -18.85
C THR A 384 7.68 12.54 -20.20
N ALA A 385 7.25 13.71 -20.64
CA ALA A 385 6.70 13.91 -21.97
C ALA A 385 7.80 13.81 -23.05
N ALA A 386 7.43 13.61 -24.32
CA ALA A 386 8.40 13.46 -25.41
C ALA A 386 9.26 14.70 -25.65
N ASN A 387 8.77 15.90 -25.29
CA ASN A 387 9.52 17.15 -25.32
C ASN A 387 10.48 17.34 -24.13
N GLY A 388 10.57 16.35 -23.23
CA GLY A 388 11.44 16.36 -22.07
C GLY A 388 10.84 16.92 -20.78
N HIS A 389 9.64 17.53 -20.83
CA HIS A 389 9.00 18.08 -19.65
C HIS A 389 8.61 16.98 -18.65
N GLN A 390 8.87 17.24 -17.37
CA GLN A 390 8.45 16.38 -16.27
C GLN A 390 6.99 16.67 -15.92
N LEU A 391 6.18 15.64 -15.90
CA LEU A 391 4.77 15.75 -15.58
C LEU A 391 4.44 14.98 -14.32
N CYS A 392 3.46 15.47 -13.54
CA CYS A 392 2.76 14.65 -12.57
C CYS A 392 1.27 14.58 -12.89
N PHE A 393 0.65 13.47 -12.53
CA PHE A 393 -0.76 13.22 -12.82
C PHE A 393 -1.45 12.40 -11.73
N ALA A 394 -2.76 12.54 -11.63
CA ALA A 394 -3.62 11.71 -10.81
C ALA A 394 -4.90 11.37 -11.56
N ILE A 395 -5.30 10.10 -11.53
CA ILE A 395 -6.50 9.55 -12.17
C ILE A 395 -7.23 8.69 -11.15
N ILE A 396 -8.54 8.92 -10.95
CA ILE A 396 -9.41 8.06 -10.15
C ILE A 396 -10.66 7.75 -10.96
N ASN A 397 -10.88 6.47 -11.26
CA ASN A 397 -12.12 5.97 -11.84
C ASN A 397 -12.96 5.32 -10.75
N GLN A 398 -14.23 5.67 -10.62
CA GLN A 398 -15.17 5.14 -9.64
C GLN A 398 -16.48 4.72 -10.31
N GLY A 399 -17.13 3.68 -9.79
CA GLY A 399 -18.33 3.07 -10.41
C GLY A 399 -17.97 2.12 -11.54
N VAL A 400 -16.77 1.55 -11.53
CA VAL A 400 -16.25 0.71 -12.62
C VAL A 400 -16.66 -0.74 -12.42
N MET A 401 -17.43 -1.30 -13.33
CA MET A 401 -17.83 -2.72 -13.28
C MET A 401 -16.69 -3.67 -13.69
N ARG A 402 -15.85 -3.26 -14.63
CA ARG A 402 -14.70 -4.04 -15.13
C ARG A 402 -13.41 -3.25 -14.96
N GLY A 403 -12.61 -3.61 -13.95
CA GLY A 403 -11.36 -2.91 -13.64
C GLY A 403 -10.33 -2.91 -14.78
N SER A 404 -10.35 -3.91 -15.68
CA SER A 404 -9.50 -3.96 -16.88
C SER A 404 -9.74 -2.78 -17.81
N LEU A 405 -11.00 -2.38 -18.01
CA LEU A 405 -11.34 -1.24 -18.88
C LEU A 405 -10.80 0.09 -18.32
N ALA A 406 -10.94 0.31 -17.00
CA ALA A 406 -10.38 1.50 -16.38
C ALA A 406 -8.85 1.49 -16.40
N ARG A 407 -8.20 0.33 -16.24
CA ARG A 407 -6.74 0.25 -16.39
C ARG A 407 -6.30 0.58 -17.82
N LYS A 408 -7.00 0.07 -18.84
CA LYS A 408 -6.72 0.39 -20.24
C LYS A 408 -6.88 1.89 -20.50
N PHE A 409 -7.95 2.51 -20.01
CA PHE A 409 -8.17 3.95 -20.07
C PHE A 409 -7.00 4.73 -19.44
N GLN A 410 -6.56 4.36 -18.24
CA GLN A 410 -5.42 4.99 -17.58
C GLN A 410 -4.11 4.79 -18.35
N ASP A 411 -3.91 3.61 -18.96
CA ASP A 411 -2.73 3.34 -19.79
C ASP A 411 -2.73 4.20 -21.05
N GLN A 412 -3.88 4.44 -21.66
CA GLN A 412 -4.05 5.36 -22.81
C GLN A 412 -3.75 6.81 -22.40
N VAL A 413 -4.26 7.27 -21.26
CA VAL A 413 -3.90 8.60 -20.72
C VAL A 413 -2.38 8.73 -20.58
N CYS A 414 -1.72 7.76 -19.92
CA CYS A 414 -0.26 7.79 -19.76
C CYS A 414 0.47 7.74 -21.10
N GLN A 415 -0.03 6.99 -22.08
CA GLN A 415 0.55 6.95 -23.42
C GLN A 415 0.45 8.32 -24.11
N THR A 416 -0.71 8.97 -24.05
CA THR A 416 -0.90 10.34 -24.58
C THR A 416 0.08 11.33 -23.96
N LEU A 417 0.34 11.22 -22.64
CA LEU A 417 1.29 12.10 -21.94
C LEU A 417 2.75 11.90 -22.38
N CYS A 418 3.12 10.67 -22.75
CA CYS A 418 4.51 10.29 -22.98
C CYS A 418 4.92 10.25 -24.47
N GLN A 419 3.97 10.13 -25.41
CA GLN A 419 4.29 9.96 -26.83
C GLN A 419 4.68 11.28 -27.50
N PRO A 420 5.50 11.25 -28.59
CA PRO A 420 5.77 12.43 -29.43
C PRO A 420 4.48 12.99 -30.03
N GLN A 421 4.48 14.30 -30.29
CA GLN A 421 3.35 15.02 -30.85
C GLN A 421 3.72 15.78 -32.10
#